data_1afb48a70a24c52e1b5abf59b82d61a9
#
_entry.id   1afb48a70a24c52e1b5abf59b82d61a9
#
_cell.length_a   1.000
_cell.length_b   1.000
_cell.length_c   1.000
_cell.angle_alpha   90.00
_cell.angle_beta   90.00
_cell.angle_gamma   90.00
#
_symmetry.space_group_name_H-M   'P 1'
#
loop_
_entity.id
_entity.type
_entity.pdbx_description
1 polymer ?
#
loop_
_entity_poly.entity_id
_entity_poly.type
_entity_poly.pdbx_seq_one_letter_code
_entity_poly.pdbx_strand_id
1 'polypeptide(L)'
;MGLFDGISARAVAGFACQQGFLYALFYLGSNRAVEVAGAPIERIDLLLTFVFMAVAFAAVRVASTRARSALLAPTLVGWYAVLLVIGSLLVTLPLNAGIAEVAAEGALVGLPSGFLLCAWGRALVECPRFGGSREVLLATALGAAAGLALSAIPVPGLVEVLKLLPIGSAWALRSLTPQAEPPSPRDDGAERPLSLATLLASSEERAAAARLSIRVVAGCALFGLAGGFMEVFSSEPGMAATPTFPVTLLILILFCVAAAQLLATMGFGEREGADADGGSLAGVYRLALLLTMAGYLFVPVLGAFGVTGQSIVLAGYLGLTCVLMTMFLAIARASGKDAAVSFARGFFALYAGEVVGIALGNAIELVQPGAAQPYAVAACAGLASLFAYLFLFTERDYIELTAIAGGIDAFDEACRRIAEDAALSKREAEVLPLALRGRTAERIAGELCIAKSTADTHLRRIYSKAGVHSRQELIDLGERIQDEVRRGR
;
A
#
# COMPACT_ATOMS: atom_id res chain seq x y z
N MET A 1 4.89 12.88 23.67
CA MET A 1 4.98 13.04 22.22
C MET A 1 3.58 12.88 21.67
N GLY A 2 2.99 13.89 21.02
CA GLY A 2 1.62 13.84 20.53
C GLY A 2 1.46 12.84 19.40
N LEU A 3 0.27 12.26 19.29
CA LEU A 3 -0.08 11.27 18.24
C LEU A 3 0.18 11.79 16.81
N PHE A 4 0.33 13.10 16.65
CA PHE A 4 0.46 13.83 15.37
C PHE A 4 1.84 14.46 15.14
N ASP A 5 2.80 14.28 16.05
CA ASP A 5 4.14 14.83 15.90
C ASP A 5 4.88 14.10 14.76
N GLY A 6 5.33 14.85 13.77
CA GLY A 6 6.08 14.33 12.62
C GLY A 6 5.25 13.83 11.43
N ILE A 7 3.91 13.82 11.50
CA ILE A 7 3.03 13.35 10.43
C ILE A 7 2.94 14.37 9.29
N SER A 8 3.08 13.92 8.05
CA SER A 8 2.80 14.74 6.86
C SER A 8 1.29 14.86 6.63
N ALA A 9 0.68 15.94 7.13
CA ALA A 9 -0.76 16.18 6.98
C ALA A 9 -1.22 16.15 5.50
N ARG A 10 -0.38 16.61 4.57
CA ARG A 10 -0.70 16.57 3.12
C ARG A 10 -0.73 15.15 2.57
N ALA A 11 0.23 14.30 2.98
CA ALA A 11 0.27 12.90 2.55
C ALA A 11 -0.95 12.15 3.09
N VAL A 12 -1.25 12.32 4.37
CA VAL A 12 -2.41 11.68 5.01
C VAL A 12 -3.71 12.14 4.38
N ALA A 13 -3.94 13.46 4.23
CA ALA A 13 -5.18 13.97 3.64
C ALA A 13 -5.36 13.54 2.17
N GLY A 14 -4.28 13.62 1.37
CA GLY A 14 -4.36 13.22 -0.03
C GLY A 14 -4.57 11.72 -0.21
N PHE A 15 -3.91 10.89 0.60
CA PHE A 15 -4.12 9.45 0.56
C PHE A 15 -5.49 9.05 1.13
N ALA A 16 -6.00 9.77 2.14
CA ALA A 16 -7.37 9.62 2.63
C ALA A 16 -8.41 9.92 1.55
N CYS A 17 -8.19 10.95 0.73
CA CYS A 17 -9.03 11.24 -0.42
C CYS A 17 -9.04 10.07 -1.44
N GLN A 18 -7.88 9.46 -1.70
CA GLN A 18 -7.80 8.27 -2.57
C GLN A 18 -8.59 7.10 -2.00
N GLN A 19 -8.40 6.79 -0.73
CA GLN A 19 -9.10 5.68 -0.05
C GLN A 19 -10.61 5.94 0.02
N GLY A 20 -11.02 7.14 0.43
CA GLY A 20 -12.42 7.52 0.50
C GLY A 20 -13.13 7.44 -0.84
N PHE A 21 -12.46 7.84 -1.93
CA PHE A 21 -12.97 7.68 -3.28
C PHE A 21 -13.18 6.21 -3.64
N LEU A 22 -12.19 5.36 -3.39
CA LEU A 22 -12.30 3.92 -3.69
C LEU A 22 -13.42 3.26 -2.88
N TYR A 23 -13.53 3.58 -1.59
CA TYR A 23 -14.60 3.05 -0.75
C TYR A 23 -15.98 3.51 -1.25
N ALA A 24 -16.14 4.80 -1.53
CA ALA A 24 -17.40 5.31 -2.04
C ALA A 24 -17.78 4.68 -3.39
N LEU A 25 -16.83 4.56 -4.29
CA LEU A 25 -17.08 4.08 -5.64
C LEU A 25 -17.44 2.60 -5.69
N PHE A 26 -16.69 1.76 -4.97
CA PHE A 26 -16.91 0.29 -5.03
C PHE A 26 -18.15 -0.17 -4.25
N TYR A 27 -18.60 0.62 -3.27
CA TYR A 27 -19.64 0.16 -2.36
C TYR A 27 -20.91 1.00 -2.34
N LEU A 28 -20.88 2.22 -2.88
CA LEU A 28 -22.07 3.05 -3.08
C LEU A 28 -22.69 2.84 -4.47
N GLY A 29 -21.99 2.17 -5.39
CA GLY A 29 -22.51 1.78 -6.69
C GLY A 29 -23.59 0.68 -6.59
N SER A 30 -24.51 0.66 -7.54
CA SER A 30 -25.48 -0.43 -7.66
C SER A 30 -24.75 -1.74 -8.00
N ASN A 31 -25.09 -2.84 -7.32
CA ASN A 31 -24.67 -4.17 -7.74
C ASN A 31 -25.25 -4.49 -9.12
N ARG A 32 -24.44 -4.36 -10.16
CA ARG A 32 -24.89 -4.60 -11.53
C ARG A 32 -24.70 -6.07 -11.88
N ALA A 33 -25.83 -6.74 -12.14
CA ALA A 33 -25.83 -8.03 -12.78
C ALA A 33 -26.10 -7.82 -14.29
N VAL A 34 -25.25 -8.37 -15.13
CA VAL A 34 -25.40 -8.34 -16.58
C VAL A 34 -25.62 -9.77 -17.08
N GLU A 35 -26.63 -9.97 -17.90
CA GLU A 35 -26.82 -11.26 -18.57
C GLU A 35 -25.76 -11.49 -19.64
N VAL A 36 -24.95 -12.52 -19.44
CA VAL A 36 -23.96 -12.98 -20.42
C VAL A 36 -24.30 -14.42 -20.80
N ALA A 37 -24.57 -14.65 -22.07
CA ALA A 37 -24.94 -15.96 -22.59
C ALA A 37 -26.18 -16.60 -21.89
N GLY A 38 -27.11 -15.77 -21.41
CA GLY A 38 -28.35 -16.23 -20.77
C GLY A 38 -28.22 -16.53 -19.27
N ALA A 39 -27.12 -16.12 -18.66
CA ALA A 39 -26.89 -16.26 -17.25
C ALA A 39 -26.53 -14.90 -16.61
N PRO A 40 -27.09 -14.54 -15.44
CA PRO A 40 -26.73 -13.33 -14.73
C PRO A 40 -25.33 -13.50 -14.13
N ILE A 41 -24.43 -12.60 -14.47
CA ILE A 41 -23.11 -12.48 -13.82
C ILE A 41 -23.21 -11.34 -12.81
N GLU A 42 -23.05 -11.68 -11.55
CA GLU A 42 -23.12 -10.74 -10.45
C GLU A 42 -21.78 -10.00 -10.25
N ARG A 43 -21.84 -8.77 -9.78
CA ARG A 43 -20.68 -7.93 -9.51
C ARG A 43 -19.74 -7.78 -10.70
N ILE A 44 -20.29 -7.77 -11.92
CA ILE A 44 -19.48 -7.63 -13.14
C ILE A 44 -18.80 -6.27 -13.24
N ASP A 45 -19.39 -5.24 -12.65
CA ASP A 45 -18.83 -3.90 -12.48
C ASP A 45 -17.52 -3.94 -11.69
N LEU A 46 -17.54 -4.62 -10.55
CA LEU A 46 -16.38 -4.80 -9.68
C LEU A 46 -15.34 -5.70 -10.34
N LEU A 47 -15.78 -6.81 -10.94
CA LEU A 47 -14.92 -7.74 -11.68
C LEU A 47 -14.10 -7.02 -12.75
N LEU A 48 -14.78 -6.25 -13.63
CA LEU A 48 -14.11 -5.54 -14.71
C LEU A 48 -13.21 -4.41 -14.19
N THR A 49 -13.63 -3.69 -13.16
CA THR A 49 -12.78 -2.68 -12.49
C THR A 49 -11.49 -3.30 -11.96
N PHE A 50 -11.56 -4.44 -11.28
CA PHE A 50 -10.39 -5.14 -10.76
C PHE A 50 -9.51 -5.73 -11.86
N VAL A 51 -10.09 -6.21 -12.97
CA VAL A 51 -9.32 -6.61 -14.16
C VAL A 51 -8.51 -5.45 -14.69
N PHE A 52 -9.10 -4.27 -14.86
CA PHE A 52 -8.38 -3.09 -15.33
C PHE A 52 -7.36 -2.55 -14.32
N MET A 53 -7.64 -2.63 -13.01
CA MET A 53 -6.62 -2.34 -11.98
C MET A 53 -5.45 -3.31 -12.08
N ALA A 54 -5.71 -4.61 -12.24
CA ALA A 54 -4.66 -5.61 -12.42
C ALA A 54 -3.83 -5.34 -13.70
N VAL A 55 -4.46 -4.90 -14.79
CA VAL A 55 -3.76 -4.47 -16.01
C VAL A 55 -2.85 -3.27 -15.74
N ALA A 56 -3.30 -2.26 -14.98
CA ALA A 56 -2.47 -1.11 -14.60
C ALA A 56 -1.27 -1.54 -13.76
N PHE A 57 -1.45 -2.43 -12.78
CA PHE A 57 -0.35 -2.96 -11.97
C PHE A 57 0.62 -3.79 -12.81
N ALA A 58 0.12 -4.63 -13.73
CA ALA A 58 0.96 -5.39 -14.65
C ALA A 58 1.79 -4.45 -15.55
N ALA A 59 1.18 -3.38 -16.07
CA ALA A 59 1.86 -2.39 -16.87
C ALA A 59 3.01 -1.71 -16.09
N VAL A 60 2.77 -1.26 -14.86
CA VAL A 60 3.81 -0.65 -14.00
C VAL A 60 4.93 -1.64 -13.70
N ARG A 61 4.60 -2.93 -13.47
CA ARG A 61 5.57 -3.98 -13.16
C ARG A 61 6.49 -4.31 -14.33
N VAL A 62 5.95 -4.39 -15.54
CA VAL A 62 6.69 -4.79 -16.76
C VAL A 62 7.40 -3.60 -17.42
N ALA A 63 6.90 -2.38 -17.20
CA ALA A 63 7.46 -1.19 -17.80
C ALA A 63 8.94 -0.97 -17.44
N SER A 64 9.73 -0.53 -18.43
CA SER A 64 11.08 -0.04 -18.18
C SER A 64 11.07 1.12 -17.19
N THR A 65 12.20 1.40 -16.54
CA THR A 65 12.28 2.51 -15.56
C THR A 65 11.84 3.85 -16.15
N ARG A 66 12.22 4.12 -17.41
CA ARG A 66 11.83 5.35 -18.14
C ARG A 66 10.31 5.39 -18.39
N ALA A 67 9.74 4.30 -18.91
CA ALA A 67 8.31 4.19 -19.16
C ALA A 67 7.50 4.29 -17.86
N ARG A 68 7.96 3.65 -16.78
CA ARG A 68 7.33 3.73 -15.46
C ARG A 68 7.35 5.15 -14.90
N SER A 69 8.48 5.84 -15.00
CA SER A 69 8.56 7.24 -14.58
C SER A 69 7.63 8.14 -15.38
N ALA A 70 7.44 7.86 -16.67
CA ALA A 70 6.48 8.58 -17.51
C ALA A 70 5.02 8.26 -17.10
N LEU A 71 4.68 6.98 -16.88
CA LEU A 71 3.34 6.56 -16.44
C LEU A 71 2.93 7.17 -15.09
N LEU A 72 3.89 7.37 -14.19
CA LEU A 72 3.64 7.93 -12.86
C LEU A 72 4.04 9.41 -12.76
N ALA A 73 4.21 10.09 -13.89
CA ALA A 73 4.56 11.50 -13.92
C ALA A 73 3.42 12.39 -13.39
N PRO A 74 3.74 13.52 -12.71
CA PRO A 74 2.73 14.42 -12.13
C PRO A 74 1.69 14.93 -13.13
N THR A 75 2.06 15.02 -14.43
CA THR A 75 1.14 15.40 -15.51
C THR A 75 0.07 14.33 -15.73
N LEU A 76 0.46 13.03 -15.82
CA LEU A 76 -0.47 11.93 -16.00
C LEU A 76 -1.32 11.68 -14.74
N VAL A 77 -0.77 11.89 -13.54
CA VAL A 77 -1.55 11.86 -12.29
C VAL A 77 -2.76 12.80 -12.35
N GLY A 78 -2.61 13.99 -12.92
CA GLY A 78 -3.73 14.91 -13.13
C GLY A 78 -4.78 14.35 -14.10
N TRP A 79 -4.35 13.71 -15.20
CA TRP A 79 -5.26 13.08 -16.15
C TRP A 79 -5.97 11.86 -15.55
N TYR A 80 -5.30 11.07 -14.71
CA TYR A 80 -5.95 9.98 -14.00
C TYR A 80 -7.08 10.47 -13.09
N ALA A 81 -6.89 11.59 -12.39
CA ALA A 81 -7.98 12.20 -11.62
C ALA A 81 -9.15 12.64 -12.50
N VAL A 82 -8.89 13.20 -13.67
CA VAL A 82 -9.96 13.56 -14.63
C VAL A 82 -10.71 12.33 -15.11
N LEU A 83 -10.01 11.23 -15.42
CA LEU A 83 -10.65 9.96 -15.82
C LEU A 83 -11.50 9.38 -14.70
N LEU A 84 -11.04 9.45 -13.44
CA LEU A 84 -11.83 9.02 -12.28
C LEU A 84 -13.08 9.88 -12.08
N VAL A 85 -13.00 11.19 -12.30
CA VAL A 85 -14.17 12.07 -12.26
C VAL A 85 -15.17 11.68 -13.35
N ILE A 86 -14.71 11.41 -14.58
CA ILE A 86 -15.58 10.96 -15.68
C ILE A 86 -16.19 9.59 -15.34
N GLY A 87 -15.38 8.63 -14.88
CA GLY A 87 -15.83 7.30 -14.46
C GLY A 87 -16.88 7.35 -13.35
N SER A 88 -16.73 8.26 -12.38
CA SER A 88 -17.70 8.43 -11.29
C SER A 88 -19.06 8.93 -11.78
N LEU A 89 -19.11 9.68 -12.88
CA LEU A 89 -20.37 10.11 -13.51
C LEU A 89 -21.10 8.92 -14.13
N LEU A 90 -20.37 7.98 -14.73
CA LEU A 90 -20.96 6.80 -15.37
C LEU A 90 -21.55 5.83 -14.34
N VAL A 91 -20.92 5.69 -13.16
CA VAL A 91 -21.41 4.84 -12.06
C VAL A 91 -22.79 5.27 -11.58
N THR A 92 -23.07 6.57 -11.58
CA THR A 92 -24.30 7.15 -11.01
C THR A 92 -25.42 7.37 -12.02
N LEU A 93 -25.15 7.20 -13.31
CA LEU A 93 -26.18 7.29 -14.32
C LEU A 93 -27.03 5.98 -14.32
N PRO A 94 -28.35 6.08 -14.33
CA PRO A 94 -29.25 4.94 -14.48
C PRO A 94 -29.18 4.45 -15.95
N LEU A 95 -28.14 3.67 -16.27
CA LEU A 95 -27.97 3.07 -17.58
C LEU A 95 -28.53 1.64 -17.51
N ASN A 96 -29.38 1.26 -18.48
CA ASN A 96 -29.60 -0.14 -18.81
C ASN A 96 -28.31 -0.67 -19.43
N ALA A 97 -27.32 -0.91 -18.57
CA ALA A 97 -25.95 -1.07 -18.98
C ALA A 97 -25.75 -2.44 -19.62
N GLY A 98 -25.34 -2.41 -20.88
CA GLY A 98 -24.76 -3.57 -21.54
C GLY A 98 -23.33 -3.82 -21.05
N ILE A 99 -22.78 -4.99 -21.34
CA ILE A 99 -21.42 -5.37 -20.95
C ILE A 99 -20.35 -4.36 -21.42
N ALA A 100 -20.57 -3.73 -22.57
CA ALA A 100 -19.64 -2.73 -23.13
C ALA A 100 -19.58 -1.45 -22.29
N GLU A 101 -20.70 -1.02 -21.73
CA GLU A 101 -20.78 0.17 -20.87
C GLU A 101 -20.11 -0.08 -19.53
N VAL A 102 -20.38 -1.26 -18.95
CA VAL A 102 -19.73 -1.67 -17.69
C VAL A 102 -18.22 -1.86 -17.88
N ALA A 103 -17.80 -2.36 -19.05
CA ALA A 103 -16.37 -2.46 -19.37
C ALA A 103 -15.71 -1.08 -19.54
N ALA A 104 -16.40 -0.13 -20.18
CA ALA A 104 -15.91 1.23 -20.31
C ALA A 104 -15.78 1.92 -18.93
N GLU A 105 -16.79 1.76 -18.06
CA GLU A 105 -16.76 2.21 -16.68
C GLU A 105 -15.58 1.60 -15.91
N GLY A 106 -15.44 0.27 -15.95
CA GLY A 106 -14.33 -0.43 -15.31
C GLY A 106 -12.96 0.05 -15.80
N ALA A 107 -12.82 0.33 -17.09
CA ALA A 107 -11.59 0.87 -17.66
C ALA A 107 -11.29 2.30 -17.17
N LEU A 108 -12.31 3.17 -17.17
CA LEU A 108 -12.19 4.58 -16.75
C LEU A 108 -11.90 4.71 -15.25
N VAL A 109 -12.29 3.74 -14.46
CA VAL A 109 -12.07 3.71 -13.01
C VAL A 109 -10.85 2.87 -12.65
N GLY A 110 -10.77 1.65 -13.15
CA GLY A 110 -9.75 0.67 -12.75
C GLY A 110 -8.34 1.07 -13.15
N LEU A 111 -8.12 1.45 -14.42
CA LEU A 111 -6.79 1.84 -14.89
C LEU A 111 -6.21 3.02 -14.10
N PRO A 112 -6.92 4.18 -13.98
CA PRO A 112 -6.37 5.30 -13.24
C PRO A 112 -6.21 5.01 -11.75
N SER A 113 -7.12 4.24 -11.12
CA SER A 113 -6.99 3.84 -9.71
C SER A 113 -5.73 3.04 -9.45
N GLY A 114 -5.41 2.06 -10.32
CA GLY A 114 -4.20 1.27 -10.23
C GLY A 114 -2.92 2.10 -10.38
N PHE A 115 -2.88 3.01 -11.36
CA PHE A 115 -1.73 3.90 -11.54
C PHE A 115 -1.56 4.89 -10.37
N LEU A 116 -2.66 5.48 -9.88
CA LEU A 116 -2.61 6.37 -8.72
C LEU A 116 -2.14 5.65 -7.46
N LEU A 117 -2.58 4.42 -7.23
CA LEU A 117 -2.14 3.64 -6.07
C LEU A 117 -0.63 3.35 -6.13
N CYS A 118 -0.08 3.04 -7.32
CA CYS A 118 1.36 2.90 -7.52
C CYS A 118 2.11 4.22 -7.33
N ALA A 119 1.55 5.33 -7.79
CA ALA A 119 2.13 6.66 -7.60
C ALA A 119 2.14 7.06 -6.12
N TRP A 120 1.06 6.77 -5.39
CA TRP A 120 1.02 6.94 -3.93
C TRP A 120 2.05 6.07 -3.23
N GLY A 121 2.19 4.79 -3.61
CA GLY A 121 3.21 3.92 -3.05
C GLY A 121 4.61 4.49 -3.18
N ARG A 122 4.95 5.07 -4.34
CA ARG A 122 6.23 5.75 -4.56
C ARG A 122 6.37 6.99 -3.68
N ALA A 123 5.37 7.88 -3.68
CA ALA A 123 5.41 9.11 -2.93
C ALA A 123 5.51 8.89 -1.41
N LEU A 124 4.85 7.87 -0.89
CA LEU A 124 4.87 7.52 0.53
C LEU A 124 6.24 6.96 0.96
N VAL A 125 6.94 6.20 0.11
CA VAL A 125 8.29 5.71 0.40
C VAL A 125 9.32 6.83 0.31
N GLU A 126 9.19 7.74 -0.66
CA GLU A 126 10.10 8.85 -0.88
C GLU A 126 9.92 10.01 0.11
N CYS A 127 8.82 10.04 0.86
CA CYS A 127 8.54 11.09 1.84
C CYS A 127 9.39 10.89 3.10
N PRO A 128 10.36 11.78 3.42
CA PRO A 128 11.32 11.59 4.52
C PRO A 128 10.68 11.58 5.93
N ARG A 129 9.47 12.13 6.05
CA ARG A 129 8.73 12.24 7.30
C ARG A 129 7.67 11.16 7.48
N PHE A 130 7.59 10.23 6.55
CA PHE A 130 6.53 9.21 6.56
C PHE A 130 6.99 7.98 7.32
N GLY A 131 6.59 7.87 8.58
CA GLY A 131 6.88 6.72 9.45
C GLY A 131 6.19 5.41 9.01
N GLY A 132 5.30 5.46 8.03
CA GLY A 132 4.71 4.32 7.31
C GLY A 132 3.36 3.87 7.85
N SER A 133 3.31 3.26 9.03
CA SER A 133 2.11 2.53 9.49
C SER A 133 1.04 3.44 10.08
N ARG A 134 1.43 4.44 10.87
CA ARG A 134 0.48 5.34 11.54
C ARG A 134 -0.25 6.22 10.53
N GLU A 135 0.47 6.73 9.54
CA GLU A 135 -0.09 7.57 8.48
C GLU A 135 -1.04 6.79 7.57
N VAL A 136 -0.70 5.55 7.22
CA VAL A 136 -1.58 4.69 6.43
C VAL A 136 -2.86 4.38 7.20
N LEU A 137 -2.77 4.03 8.49
CA LEU A 137 -3.92 3.80 9.36
C LEU A 137 -4.79 5.06 9.50
N LEU A 138 -4.17 6.22 9.72
CA LEU A 138 -4.89 7.49 9.85
C LEU A 138 -5.56 7.88 8.53
N ALA A 139 -4.87 7.73 7.39
CA ALA A 139 -5.46 7.98 6.08
C ALA A 139 -6.62 7.03 5.77
N THR A 140 -6.51 5.75 6.16
CA THR A 140 -7.58 4.76 6.03
C THR A 140 -8.79 5.13 6.88
N ALA A 141 -8.58 5.52 8.14
CA ALA A 141 -9.65 5.98 9.04
C ALA A 141 -10.36 7.23 8.51
N LEU A 142 -9.60 8.21 8.03
CA LEU A 142 -10.16 9.43 7.43
C LEU A 142 -10.88 9.14 6.11
N GLY A 143 -10.35 8.25 5.27
CA GLY A 143 -11.00 7.78 4.06
C GLY A 143 -12.32 7.05 4.35
N ALA A 144 -12.33 6.18 5.37
CA ALA A 144 -13.53 5.51 5.83
C ALA A 144 -14.57 6.49 6.39
N ALA A 145 -14.13 7.49 7.16
CA ALA A 145 -15.01 8.55 7.67
C ALA A 145 -15.60 9.41 6.53
N ALA A 146 -14.80 9.72 5.51
CA ALA A 146 -15.29 10.39 4.31
C ALA A 146 -16.31 9.54 3.56
N GLY A 147 -16.05 8.24 3.35
CA GLY A 147 -17.00 7.30 2.74
C GLY A 147 -18.30 7.19 3.54
N LEU A 148 -18.20 7.14 4.87
CA LEU A 148 -19.37 7.13 5.76
C LEU A 148 -20.19 8.43 5.65
N ALA A 149 -19.53 9.58 5.60
CA ALA A 149 -20.21 10.87 5.41
C ALA A 149 -20.88 10.93 4.03
N LEU A 150 -20.23 10.43 2.98
CA LEU A 150 -20.79 10.35 1.64
C LEU A 150 -22.02 9.46 1.56
N SER A 151 -22.05 8.35 2.31
CA SER A 151 -23.22 7.44 2.35
C SER A 151 -24.49 8.09 2.88
N ALA A 152 -24.37 9.18 3.63
CA ALA A 152 -25.51 9.95 4.15
C ALA A 152 -26.02 11.01 3.16
N ILE A 153 -25.34 11.26 2.04
CA ILE A 153 -25.68 12.31 1.07
C ILE A 153 -26.59 11.72 -0.02
N PRO A 154 -27.73 12.34 -0.35
CA PRO A 154 -28.57 11.92 -1.48
C PRO A 154 -27.78 11.91 -2.80
N VAL A 155 -28.13 10.97 -3.70
CA VAL A 155 -27.40 10.72 -4.97
C VAL A 155 -27.01 11.96 -5.77
N PRO A 156 -27.86 12.99 -5.97
CA PRO A 156 -27.46 14.17 -6.73
C PRO A 156 -26.29 14.95 -6.10
N GLY A 157 -26.30 15.10 -4.76
CA GLY A 157 -25.23 15.76 -4.02
C GLY A 157 -23.99 14.89 -3.86
N LEU A 158 -24.17 13.57 -3.74
CA LEU A 158 -23.09 12.60 -3.64
C LEU A 158 -22.10 12.70 -4.83
N VAL A 159 -22.61 12.76 -6.05
CA VAL A 159 -21.80 12.88 -7.27
C VAL A 159 -20.91 14.11 -7.24
N GLU A 160 -21.44 15.24 -6.80
CA GLU A 160 -20.69 16.49 -6.74
C GLU A 160 -19.53 16.43 -5.74
N VAL A 161 -19.75 15.82 -4.59
CA VAL A 161 -18.71 15.68 -3.56
C VAL A 161 -17.71 14.59 -3.93
N LEU A 162 -18.17 13.49 -4.54
CA LEU A 162 -17.30 12.38 -4.95
C LEU A 162 -16.21 12.84 -5.93
N LYS A 163 -16.51 13.79 -6.83
CA LYS A 163 -15.54 14.36 -7.78
C LYS A 163 -14.37 15.06 -7.09
N LEU A 164 -14.57 15.61 -5.88
CA LEU A 164 -13.52 16.36 -5.18
C LEU A 164 -12.42 15.44 -4.65
N LEU A 165 -12.72 14.19 -4.35
CA LEU A 165 -11.76 13.25 -3.77
C LEU A 165 -10.60 12.91 -4.73
N PRO A 166 -10.80 12.50 -6.00
CA PRO A 166 -9.69 12.26 -6.92
C PRO A 166 -8.87 13.53 -7.19
N ILE A 167 -9.54 14.70 -7.26
CA ILE A 167 -8.86 15.99 -7.46
C ILE A 167 -7.97 16.30 -6.25
N GLY A 168 -8.49 16.16 -5.03
CA GLY A 168 -7.74 16.36 -3.80
C GLY A 168 -6.55 15.39 -3.67
N SER A 169 -6.77 14.12 -4.01
CA SER A 169 -5.71 13.11 -4.05
C SER A 169 -4.60 13.47 -5.03
N ALA A 170 -4.94 13.80 -6.27
CA ALA A 170 -3.96 14.16 -7.29
C ALA A 170 -3.22 15.46 -6.97
N TRP A 171 -3.91 16.46 -6.42
CA TRP A 171 -3.27 17.69 -5.98
C TRP A 171 -2.25 17.45 -4.87
N ALA A 172 -2.61 16.68 -3.85
CA ALA A 172 -1.71 16.32 -2.77
C ALA A 172 -0.51 15.52 -3.29
N LEU A 173 -0.74 14.54 -4.14
CA LEU A 173 0.32 13.70 -4.72
C LEU A 173 1.31 14.54 -5.55
N ARG A 174 0.80 15.48 -6.38
CA ARG A 174 1.67 16.40 -7.14
C ARG A 174 2.49 17.33 -6.25
N SER A 175 1.97 17.71 -5.09
CA SER A 175 2.68 18.57 -4.14
C SER A 175 3.77 17.83 -3.35
N LEU A 176 3.69 16.50 -3.27
CA LEU A 176 4.66 15.63 -2.58
C LEU A 176 5.79 15.16 -3.50
N THR A 177 5.51 15.00 -4.80
CA THR A 177 6.52 14.61 -5.78
C THR A 177 7.41 15.82 -6.12
N PRO A 178 8.72 15.78 -5.82
CA PRO A 178 9.63 16.82 -6.30
C PRO A 178 9.52 16.89 -7.82
N GLN A 179 9.51 18.09 -8.38
CA GLN A 179 9.64 18.25 -9.82
C GLN A 179 10.99 17.65 -10.22
N ALA A 180 10.97 16.43 -10.76
CA ALA A 180 12.14 15.83 -11.34
C ALA A 180 12.59 16.74 -12.49
N GLU A 181 13.81 17.29 -12.40
CA GLU A 181 14.45 17.91 -13.56
C GLU A 181 14.39 16.92 -14.71
N PRO A 182 14.01 17.36 -15.92
CA PRO A 182 13.97 16.49 -17.08
C PRO A 182 15.35 15.83 -17.25
N PRO A 183 15.41 14.51 -17.49
CA PRO A 183 16.69 13.80 -17.66
C PRO A 183 17.48 14.50 -18.76
N SER A 184 18.70 14.92 -18.44
CA SER A 184 19.56 15.58 -19.44
C SER A 184 19.84 14.58 -20.55
N PRO A 185 19.92 15.00 -21.83
CA PRO A 185 20.13 14.13 -22.98
C PRO A 185 21.49 13.39 -22.98
N ARG A 186 22.33 13.60 -21.98
CA ARG A 186 23.68 13.00 -21.85
C ARG A 186 23.74 11.70 -21.06
N ASP A 187 22.59 11.18 -20.57
CA ASP A 187 22.55 9.97 -19.73
C ASP A 187 22.33 8.65 -20.52
N ASP A 188 22.43 8.67 -21.84
CA ASP A 188 22.34 7.46 -22.67
C ASP A 188 23.67 6.69 -22.63
N GLY A 189 23.90 5.92 -21.59
CA GLY A 189 25.03 4.98 -21.51
C GLY A 189 25.80 4.91 -20.21
N ALA A 190 25.61 5.83 -19.27
CA ALA A 190 26.17 5.70 -17.94
C ALA A 190 25.24 4.80 -17.09
N GLU A 191 25.78 3.73 -16.51
CA GLU A 191 25.11 2.99 -15.44
C GLU A 191 24.62 4.01 -14.40
N ARG A 192 23.30 4.08 -14.22
CA ARG A 192 22.69 5.06 -13.31
C ARG A 192 23.33 4.94 -11.94
N PRO A 193 23.66 6.07 -11.29
CA PRO A 193 24.10 6.02 -9.91
C PRO A 193 23.05 5.23 -9.12
N LEU A 194 23.53 4.26 -8.33
CA LEU A 194 22.70 3.43 -7.46
C LEU A 194 21.73 4.34 -6.70
N SER A 195 20.45 4.04 -6.74
CA SER A 195 19.48 4.83 -5.98
C SER A 195 19.89 4.83 -4.50
N LEU A 196 19.64 5.91 -3.78
CA LEU A 196 19.94 6.01 -2.35
C LEU A 196 19.37 4.78 -1.59
N ALA A 197 18.16 4.34 -1.94
CA ALA A 197 17.54 3.14 -1.40
C ALA A 197 18.37 1.86 -1.64
N THR A 198 19.08 1.75 -2.77
CA THR A 198 19.97 0.61 -3.05
C THR A 198 21.25 0.68 -2.22
N LEU A 199 21.71 1.87 -1.87
CA LEU A 199 22.86 2.08 -1.00
C LEU A 199 22.53 1.83 0.48
N LEU A 200 21.28 2.06 0.89
CA LEU A 200 20.85 1.91 2.27
C LEU A 200 20.64 0.46 2.72
N ALA A 201 20.25 -0.45 1.82
CA ALA A 201 20.04 -1.87 2.14
C ALA A 201 21.27 -2.74 1.84
N SER A 202 21.66 -3.61 2.77
CA SER A 202 22.73 -4.61 2.56
C SER A 202 22.30 -5.71 1.56
N SER A 203 23.27 -6.49 1.05
CA SER A 203 22.95 -7.61 0.15
C SER A 203 22.14 -8.70 0.82
N GLU A 204 22.35 -8.93 2.12
CA GLU A 204 21.63 -9.93 2.92
C GLU A 204 20.20 -9.49 3.21
N GLU A 205 20.00 -8.24 3.62
CA GLU A 205 18.68 -7.64 3.82
C GLU A 205 17.85 -7.68 2.55
N ARG A 206 18.44 -7.36 1.39
CA ARG A 206 17.76 -7.45 0.09
C ARG A 206 17.38 -8.88 -0.29
N ALA A 207 18.24 -9.85 -0.02
CA ALA A 207 17.94 -11.26 -0.28
C ALA A 207 16.83 -11.79 0.65
N ALA A 208 16.84 -11.42 1.92
CA ALA A 208 15.79 -11.76 2.88
C ALA A 208 14.45 -11.14 2.47
N ALA A 209 14.42 -9.83 2.19
CA ALA A 209 13.22 -9.14 1.72
C ALA A 209 12.67 -9.71 0.41
N ALA A 210 13.53 -10.17 -0.50
CA ALA A 210 13.10 -10.82 -1.75
C ALA A 210 12.40 -12.16 -1.51
N ARG A 211 12.92 -12.98 -0.59
CA ARG A 211 12.28 -14.26 -0.20
C ARG A 211 10.93 -14.03 0.47
N LEU A 212 10.87 -13.13 1.44
CA LEU A 212 9.64 -12.77 2.14
C LEU A 212 8.60 -12.19 1.18
N SER A 213 9.03 -11.35 0.24
CA SER A 213 8.15 -10.76 -0.78
C SER A 213 7.40 -11.80 -1.62
N ILE A 214 7.98 -12.96 -1.92
CA ILE A 214 7.29 -14.03 -2.68
C ILE A 214 6.16 -14.62 -1.83
N ARG A 215 6.41 -14.89 -0.57
CA ARG A 215 5.40 -15.44 0.36
C ARG A 215 4.26 -14.46 0.58
N VAL A 216 4.57 -13.17 0.77
CA VAL A 216 3.57 -12.11 0.90
C VAL A 216 2.69 -12.03 -0.35
N VAL A 217 3.29 -12.07 -1.55
CA VAL A 217 2.55 -12.04 -2.83
C VAL A 217 1.61 -13.23 -2.95
N ALA A 218 2.04 -14.44 -2.58
CA ALA A 218 1.20 -15.62 -2.58
C ALA A 218 0.05 -15.51 -1.57
N GLY A 219 0.32 -14.98 -0.37
CA GLY A 219 -0.70 -14.67 0.63
C GLY A 219 -1.73 -13.65 0.13
N CYS A 220 -1.28 -12.57 -0.52
CA CYS A 220 -2.15 -11.56 -1.12
C CYS A 220 -3.10 -12.17 -2.17
N ALA A 221 -2.59 -13.05 -3.04
CA ALA A 221 -3.43 -13.71 -4.04
C ALA A 221 -4.53 -14.56 -3.39
N LEU A 222 -4.21 -15.27 -2.31
CA LEU A 222 -5.17 -16.12 -1.61
C LEU A 222 -6.19 -15.29 -0.79
N PHE A 223 -5.76 -14.19 -0.17
CA PHE A 223 -6.67 -13.24 0.47
C PHE A 223 -7.61 -12.58 -0.54
N GLY A 224 -7.08 -12.18 -1.70
CA GLY A 224 -7.91 -11.65 -2.79
C GLY A 224 -8.93 -12.66 -3.29
N LEU A 225 -8.52 -13.91 -3.49
CA LEU A 225 -9.43 -14.99 -3.90
C LEU A 225 -10.58 -15.18 -2.89
N ALA A 226 -10.26 -15.22 -1.60
CA ALA A 226 -11.27 -15.35 -0.55
C ALA A 226 -12.21 -14.12 -0.51
N GLY A 227 -11.66 -12.89 -0.64
CA GLY A 227 -12.44 -11.66 -0.70
C GLY A 227 -13.39 -11.62 -1.89
N GLY A 228 -12.86 -11.79 -3.10
CA GLY A 228 -13.66 -11.77 -4.33
C GLY A 228 -14.72 -12.88 -4.38
N PHE A 229 -14.41 -14.04 -3.83
CA PHE A 229 -15.39 -15.12 -3.71
C PHE A 229 -16.58 -14.72 -2.82
N MET A 230 -16.30 -14.03 -1.70
CA MET A 230 -17.35 -13.55 -0.79
C MET A 230 -18.19 -12.42 -1.38
N GLU A 231 -17.63 -11.60 -2.28
CA GLU A 231 -18.36 -10.51 -2.93
C GLU A 231 -19.59 -10.99 -3.71
N VAL A 232 -19.51 -12.15 -4.38
CA VAL A 232 -20.64 -12.73 -5.12
C VAL A 232 -21.73 -13.24 -4.18
N PHE A 233 -21.36 -13.93 -3.11
CA PHE A 233 -22.33 -14.51 -2.17
C PHE A 233 -22.97 -13.52 -1.21
N SER A 234 -22.46 -12.32 -1.18
CA SER A 234 -22.94 -11.26 -0.31
C SER A 234 -23.78 -10.23 -1.05
N SER A 235 -23.89 -10.35 -2.36
CA SER A 235 -24.56 -9.40 -3.21
C SER A 235 -25.99 -9.83 -3.51
N GLU A 236 -26.94 -8.90 -3.43
CA GLU A 236 -28.27 -9.08 -3.98
C GLU A 236 -28.33 -8.33 -5.32
N PRO A 237 -28.58 -9.04 -6.45
CA PRO A 237 -28.62 -8.43 -7.77
C PRO A 237 -29.66 -7.30 -7.84
N GLY A 238 -29.27 -6.15 -8.40
CA GLY A 238 -30.17 -5.02 -8.63
C GLY A 238 -30.47 -4.15 -7.40
N MET A 239 -29.90 -4.44 -6.22
CA MET A 239 -29.99 -3.55 -5.07
C MET A 239 -29.02 -2.37 -5.21
N ALA A 240 -29.55 -1.16 -5.08
CA ALA A 240 -28.73 0.04 -4.93
C ALA A 240 -28.03 -0.02 -3.58
N ALA A 241 -26.74 0.22 -3.55
CA ALA A 241 -25.87 0.36 -2.37
C ALA A 241 -26.14 -0.68 -1.27
N THR A 242 -25.18 -1.48 -0.96
CA THR A 242 -25.27 -2.50 0.10
C THR A 242 -25.60 -1.80 1.43
N PRO A 243 -26.78 -2.02 2.06
CA PRO A 243 -27.16 -1.34 3.31
C PRO A 243 -26.17 -1.62 4.46
N THR A 244 -25.34 -2.62 4.30
CA THR A 244 -24.28 -3.04 5.23
C THR A 244 -23.01 -2.19 5.15
N PHE A 245 -22.82 -1.40 4.10
CA PHE A 245 -21.59 -0.66 3.88
C PHE A 245 -21.30 0.42 4.93
N PRO A 246 -22.24 1.25 5.39
CA PRO A 246 -22.01 2.18 6.50
C PRO A 246 -21.52 1.49 7.77
N VAL A 247 -22.06 0.30 8.08
CA VAL A 247 -21.62 -0.52 9.22
C VAL A 247 -20.18 -1.01 9.00
N THR A 248 -19.86 -1.44 7.81
CA THR A 248 -18.48 -1.84 7.42
C THR A 248 -17.48 -0.70 7.67
N LEU A 249 -17.79 0.52 7.21
CA LEU A 249 -16.91 1.67 7.41
C LEU A 249 -16.76 2.05 8.88
N LEU A 250 -17.84 1.96 9.66
CA LEU A 250 -17.78 2.20 11.10
C LEU A 250 -16.85 1.19 11.78
N ILE A 251 -16.99 -0.10 11.47
CA ILE A 251 -16.11 -1.15 12.00
C ILE A 251 -14.66 -0.92 11.56
N LEU A 252 -14.43 -0.50 10.31
CA LEU A 252 -13.09 -0.17 9.81
C LEU A 252 -12.48 1.02 10.58
N ILE A 253 -13.25 2.05 10.88
CA ILE A 253 -12.77 3.17 11.71
C ILE A 253 -12.39 2.67 13.11
N LEU A 254 -13.23 1.84 13.74
CA LEU A 254 -12.92 1.24 15.05
C LEU A 254 -11.68 0.35 15.00
N PHE A 255 -11.52 -0.42 13.93
CA PHE A 255 -10.28 -1.19 13.67
C PHE A 255 -9.06 -0.27 13.62
N CYS A 256 -9.11 0.82 12.85
CA CYS A 256 -7.99 1.75 12.74
C CYS A 256 -7.65 2.42 14.08
N VAL A 257 -8.66 2.75 14.89
CA VAL A 257 -8.46 3.30 16.24
C VAL A 257 -7.80 2.25 17.15
N ALA A 258 -8.30 1.03 17.16
CA ALA A 258 -7.70 -0.07 17.94
C ALA A 258 -6.26 -0.38 17.50
N ALA A 259 -6.01 -0.38 16.18
CA ALA A 259 -4.69 -0.56 15.61
C ALA A 259 -3.72 0.57 16.03
N ALA A 260 -4.18 1.82 15.99
CA ALA A 260 -3.40 2.97 16.44
C ALA A 260 -3.09 2.91 17.94
N GLN A 261 -4.03 2.44 18.76
CA GLN A 261 -3.80 2.20 20.19
C GLN A 261 -2.80 1.08 20.44
N LEU A 262 -2.88 -0.03 19.70
CA LEU A 262 -1.89 -1.12 19.77
C LEU A 262 -0.48 -0.61 19.45
N LEU A 263 -0.34 0.22 18.40
CA LEU A 263 0.93 0.84 18.06
C LEU A 263 1.44 1.79 19.14
N ALA A 264 0.55 2.51 19.83
CA ALA A 264 0.92 3.43 20.89
C ALA A 264 1.30 2.70 22.18
N THR A 265 0.54 1.69 22.61
CA THR A 265 0.75 1.01 23.89
C THR A 265 1.97 0.08 23.90
N MET A 266 2.25 -0.57 22.77
CA MET A 266 3.44 -1.46 22.66
C MET A 266 4.73 -0.67 22.45
N GLY A 267 4.67 0.58 21.98
CA GLY A 267 5.82 1.49 21.90
C GLY A 267 6.28 2.06 23.26
N PHE A 268 5.48 1.91 24.33
CA PHE A 268 5.81 2.36 25.69
C PHE A 268 6.31 1.22 26.61
N GLY A 269 6.30 -0.03 26.17
CA GLY A 269 6.86 -1.14 26.95
C GLY A 269 8.38 -1.15 26.85
N GLU A 270 9.06 -1.24 28.02
CA GLU A 270 10.53 -1.34 28.20
C GLU A 270 11.15 -2.58 27.52
N ARG A 271 10.93 -2.78 26.24
CA ARG A 271 11.72 -3.71 25.43
C ARG A 271 12.70 -2.90 24.61
N GLU A 272 13.91 -2.81 25.14
CA GLU A 272 15.08 -2.31 24.40
C GLU A 272 15.32 -3.19 23.18
N GLY A 273 15.13 -2.61 21.98
CA GLY A 273 15.56 -3.27 20.74
C GLY A 273 14.60 -3.10 19.57
N ALA A 274 15.10 -3.31 18.37
CA ALA A 274 14.39 -3.31 17.09
C ALA A 274 13.13 -4.20 17.01
N ASP A 275 12.90 -5.06 18.02
CA ASP A 275 11.77 -5.99 18.11
C ASP A 275 10.45 -5.32 18.55
N ALA A 276 10.51 -4.12 19.14
CA ALA A 276 9.32 -3.48 19.71
C ALA A 276 8.34 -2.99 18.61
N ASP A 277 8.84 -2.39 17.54
CA ASP A 277 8.01 -1.90 16.42
C ASP A 277 7.44 -3.05 15.57
N GLY A 278 8.22 -4.10 15.35
CA GLY A 278 7.78 -5.29 14.62
C GLY A 278 6.64 -6.02 15.33
N GLY A 279 6.70 -6.14 16.66
CA GLY A 279 5.68 -6.81 17.46
C GLY A 279 4.34 -6.10 17.49
N SER A 280 4.33 -4.76 17.48
CA SER A 280 3.10 -3.97 17.49
C SER A 280 2.35 -4.02 16.16
N LEU A 281 3.07 -3.95 15.05
CA LEU A 281 2.51 -4.07 13.69
C LEU A 281 1.99 -5.47 13.41
N ALA A 282 2.67 -6.51 13.89
CA ALA A 282 2.20 -7.89 13.83
C ALA A 282 0.88 -8.07 14.60
N GLY A 283 0.71 -7.34 15.71
CA GLY A 283 -0.56 -7.28 16.44
C GLY A 283 -1.71 -6.70 15.60
N VAL A 284 -1.43 -5.66 14.79
CA VAL A 284 -2.43 -5.07 13.87
C VAL A 284 -2.81 -6.06 12.77
N TYR A 285 -1.85 -6.80 12.22
CA TYR A 285 -2.10 -7.85 11.24
C TYR A 285 -2.98 -8.96 11.82
N ARG A 286 -2.65 -9.42 13.02
CA ARG A 286 -3.46 -10.41 13.76
C ARG A 286 -4.88 -9.89 14.02
N LEU A 287 -5.04 -8.62 14.40
CA LEU A 287 -6.36 -8.00 14.62
C LEU A 287 -7.19 -8.00 13.35
N ALA A 288 -6.62 -7.62 12.19
CA ALA A 288 -7.31 -7.62 10.90
C ALA A 288 -7.80 -9.04 10.54
N LEU A 289 -6.95 -10.04 10.73
CA LEU A 289 -7.31 -11.43 10.47
C LEU A 289 -8.39 -11.94 11.43
N LEU A 290 -8.25 -11.68 12.72
CA LEU A 290 -9.24 -12.09 13.71
C LEU A 290 -10.61 -11.46 13.41
N LEU A 291 -10.63 -10.20 12.99
CA LEU A 291 -11.86 -9.53 12.57
C LEU A 291 -12.49 -10.22 11.35
N THR A 292 -11.68 -10.55 10.35
CA THR A 292 -12.13 -11.28 9.16
C THR A 292 -12.68 -12.67 9.52
N MET A 293 -11.96 -13.42 10.36
CA MET A 293 -12.39 -14.74 10.83
C MET A 293 -13.66 -14.69 11.66
N ALA A 294 -13.78 -13.69 12.56
CA ALA A 294 -15.00 -13.46 13.32
C ALA A 294 -16.19 -13.20 12.37
N GLY A 295 -15.98 -12.41 11.32
CA GLY A 295 -17.00 -12.18 10.30
C GLY A 295 -17.46 -13.46 9.65
N TYR A 296 -16.55 -14.31 9.19
CA TYR A 296 -16.92 -15.63 8.61
C TYR A 296 -17.68 -16.54 9.58
N LEU A 297 -17.26 -16.56 10.85
CA LEU A 297 -17.93 -17.35 11.89
C LEU A 297 -19.35 -16.84 12.16
N PHE A 298 -19.57 -15.53 12.14
CA PHE A 298 -20.83 -14.91 12.50
C PHE A 298 -21.79 -14.66 11.33
N VAL A 299 -21.37 -14.94 10.08
CA VAL A 299 -22.27 -14.87 8.89
C VAL A 299 -23.64 -15.50 9.16
N PRO A 300 -23.74 -16.73 9.73
CA PRO A 300 -25.02 -17.36 9.97
C PRO A 300 -25.88 -16.76 11.09
N VAL A 301 -25.29 -16.01 12.02
CA VAL A 301 -25.94 -15.65 13.28
C VAL A 301 -26.36 -14.18 13.35
N LEU A 302 -25.54 -13.27 12.82
CA LEU A 302 -25.70 -11.83 13.05
C LEU A 302 -26.76 -11.15 12.19
N GLY A 303 -27.23 -11.78 11.13
CA GLY A 303 -28.32 -11.23 10.28
C GLY A 303 -29.58 -10.86 11.06
N ALA A 304 -29.89 -11.59 12.14
CA ALA A 304 -31.01 -11.31 13.03
C ALA A 304 -30.86 -10.03 13.87
N PHE A 305 -29.65 -9.49 13.99
CA PHE A 305 -29.34 -8.31 14.82
C PHE A 305 -29.07 -7.04 13.99
N GLY A 306 -29.33 -7.06 12.68
CA GLY A 306 -29.10 -5.89 11.79
C GLY A 306 -27.64 -5.61 11.44
N VAL A 307 -26.70 -6.39 12.00
CA VAL A 307 -25.27 -6.38 11.62
C VAL A 307 -25.02 -7.67 10.86
N THR A 308 -24.70 -7.57 9.58
CA THR A 308 -24.39 -8.77 8.79
C THR A 308 -22.97 -9.22 9.07
N GLY A 309 -22.72 -10.53 9.12
CA GLY A 309 -21.36 -11.07 9.21
C GLY A 309 -20.48 -10.58 8.07
N GLN A 310 -21.08 -10.29 6.93
CA GLN A 310 -20.47 -9.67 5.77
C GLN A 310 -19.83 -8.29 6.08
N SER A 311 -20.51 -7.42 6.83
CA SER A 311 -19.94 -6.12 7.22
C SER A 311 -18.65 -6.29 7.99
N ILE A 312 -18.56 -7.32 8.82
CA ILE A 312 -17.38 -7.62 9.63
C ILE A 312 -16.28 -8.22 8.75
N VAL A 313 -16.61 -9.16 7.85
CA VAL A 313 -15.65 -9.73 6.89
C VAL A 313 -15.03 -8.64 6.05
N LEU A 314 -15.86 -7.77 5.46
CA LEU A 314 -15.40 -6.69 4.60
C LEU A 314 -14.57 -5.66 5.36
N ALA A 315 -14.95 -5.30 6.58
CA ALA A 315 -14.16 -4.40 7.43
C ALA A 315 -12.79 -5.02 7.76
N GLY A 316 -12.75 -6.31 8.09
CA GLY A 316 -11.52 -7.05 8.31
C GLY A 316 -10.64 -7.11 7.06
N TYR A 317 -11.23 -7.33 5.90
CA TYR A 317 -10.55 -7.35 4.60
C TYR A 317 -9.96 -5.96 4.25
N LEU A 318 -10.71 -4.88 4.42
CA LEU A 318 -10.21 -3.52 4.23
C LEU A 318 -9.11 -3.17 5.24
N GLY A 319 -9.24 -3.61 6.50
CA GLY A 319 -8.20 -3.53 7.50
C GLY A 319 -6.94 -4.29 7.11
N LEU A 320 -7.10 -5.49 6.57
CA LEU A 320 -5.99 -6.29 6.04
C LEU A 320 -5.31 -5.59 4.85
N THR A 321 -6.08 -5.00 3.94
CA THR A 321 -5.53 -4.22 2.82
C THR A 321 -4.67 -3.04 3.32
N CYS A 322 -5.11 -2.36 4.38
CA CYS A 322 -4.32 -1.32 5.05
C CYS A 322 -2.99 -1.88 5.58
N VAL A 323 -3.01 -3.04 6.22
CA VAL A 323 -1.80 -3.74 6.71
C VAL A 323 -0.89 -4.11 5.54
N LEU A 324 -1.42 -4.65 4.44
CA LEU A 324 -0.65 -5.00 3.24
C LEU A 324 0.03 -3.77 2.62
N MET A 325 -0.61 -2.60 2.66
CA MET A 325 0.03 -1.34 2.22
C MET A 325 1.28 -1.04 3.04
N THR A 326 1.23 -1.17 4.37
CA THR A 326 2.41 -0.97 5.23
C THR A 326 3.51 -1.96 4.91
N MET A 327 3.15 -3.20 4.59
CA MET A 327 4.09 -4.24 4.16
C MET A 327 4.77 -3.91 2.84
N PHE A 328 4.01 -3.42 1.86
CA PHE A 328 4.59 -3.05 0.57
C PHE A 328 5.55 -1.87 0.69
N LEU A 329 5.27 -0.93 1.61
CA LEU A 329 6.22 0.13 1.97
C LEU A 329 7.50 -0.47 2.57
N ALA A 330 7.38 -1.39 3.53
CA ALA A 330 8.51 -2.07 4.15
C ALA A 330 9.34 -2.88 3.12
N ILE A 331 8.68 -3.65 2.24
CA ILE A 331 9.33 -4.40 1.15
C ILE A 331 10.07 -3.46 0.19
N ALA A 332 9.46 -2.32 -0.16
CA ALA A 332 10.08 -1.36 -1.06
C ALA A 332 11.38 -0.80 -0.47
N ARG A 333 11.36 -0.41 0.80
CA ARG A 333 12.54 0.08 1.53
C ARG A 333 13.61 -1.01 1.68
N ALA A 334 13.23 -2.21 2.13
CA ALA A 334 14.15 -3.31 2.35
C ALA A 334 14.77 -3.85 1.07
N SER A 335 14.04 -3.86 -0.05
CA SER A 335 14.54 -4.36 -1.33
C SER A 335 15.42 -3.37 -2.09
N GLY A 336 15.35 -2.08 -1.78
CA GLY A 336 16.00 -1.01 -2.55
C GLY A 336 15.47 -0.86 -3.98
N LYS A 337 14.32 -1.50 -4.30
CA LYS A 337 13.66 -1.41 -5.60
C LYS A 337 12.72 -0.23 -5.64
N ASP A 338 12.35 0.19 -6.87
CA ASP A 338 11.29 1.18 -7.05
C ASP A 338 10.01 0.78 -6.29
N ALA A 339 9.56 1.65 -5.40
CA ALA A 339 8.40 1.40 -4.56
C ALA A 339 7.15 1.09 -5.39
N ALA A 340 6.98 1.75 -6.54
CA ALA A 340 5.86 1.48 -7.45
C ALA A 340 5.84 0.02 -7.93
N VAL A 341 7.01 -0.63 -8.11
CA VAL A 341 7.09 -2.06 -8.49
C VAL A 341 6.67 -2.97 -7.34
N SER A 342 7.06 -2.63 -6.11
CA SER A 342 6.68 -3.41 -4.93
C SER A 342 5.17 -3.35 -4.70
N PHE A 343 4.59 -2.15 -4.80
CA PHE A 343 3.14 -1.95 -4.75
C PHE A 343 2.42 -2.66 -5.89
N ALA A 344 2.87 -2.44 -7.13
CA ALA A 344 2.26 -3.08 -8.29
C ALA A 344 2.26 -4.61 -8.19
N ARG A 345 3.34 -5.20 -7.65
CA ARG A 345 3.44 -6.66 -7.49
C ARG A 345 2.46 -7.20 -6.45
N GLY A 346 2.36 -6.54 -5.30
CA GLY A 346 1.47 -6.97 -4.21
C GLY A 346 0.00 -6.79 -4.57
N PHE A 347 -0.36 -5.61 -5.07
CA PHE A 347 -1.74 -5.31 -5.47
C PHE A 347 -2.18 -6.06 -6.72
N PHE A 348 -1.29 -6.33 -7.67
CA PHE A 348 -1.60 -7.23 -8.78
C PHE A 348 -2.04 -8.61 -8.27
N ALA A 349 -1.31 -9.18 -7.32
CA ALA A 349 -1.66 -10.48 -6.77
C ALA A 349 -3.00 -10.46 -6.01
N LEU A 350 -3.24 -9.40 -5.21
CA LEU A 350 -4.48 -9.22 -4.47
C LEU A 350 -5.68 -9.12 -5.42
N TYR A 351 -5.66 -8.16 -6.35
CA TYR A 351 -6.78 -7.92 -7.27
C TYR A 351 -6.95 -9.01 -8.33
N ALA A 352 -5.87 -9.65 -8.77
CA ALA A 352 -5.98 -10.85 -9.61
C ALA A 352 -6.62 -12.00 -8.85
N GLY A 353 -6.32 -12.17 -7.56
CA GLY A 353 -7.01 -13.09 -6.67
C GLY A 353 -8.52 -12.79 -6.58
N GLU A 354 -8.89 -11.53 -6.37
CA GLU A 354 -10.30 -11.09 -6.33
C GLU A 354 -11.03 -11.37 -7.64
N VAL A 355 -10.40 -11.07 -8.78
CA VAL A 355 -10.96 -11.41 -10.10
C VAL A 355 -11.26 -12.91 -10.22
N VAL A 356 -10.32 -13.76 -9.81
CA VAL A 356 -10.51 -15.22 -9.82
C VAL A 356 -11.59 -15.63 -8.82
N GLY A 357 -11.65 -15.00 -7.64
CA GLY A 357 -12.66 -15.26 -6.62
C GLY A 357 -14.07 -14.93 -7.10
N ILE A 358 -14.29 -13.74 -7.67
CA ILE A 358 -15.57 -13.32 -8.24
C ILE A 358 -15.97 -14.25 -9.41
N ALA A 359 -15.03 -14.57 -10.32
CA ALA A 359 -15.29 -15.47 -11.43
C ALA A 359 -15.67 -16.88 -10.95
N LEU A 360 -15.00 -17.39 -9.93
CA LEU A 360 -15.29 -18.70 -9.34
C LEU A 360 -16.66 -18.71 -8.65
N GLY A 361 -17.01 -17.65 -7.90
CA GLY A 361 -18.32 -17.50 -7.28
C GLY A 361 -19.45 -17.54 -8.31
N ASN A 362 -19.34 -16.73 -9.37
CA ASN A 362 -20.30 -16.74 -10.48
C ASN A 362 -20.36 -18.11 -11.19
N ALA A 363 -19.22 -18.78 -11.41
CA ALA A 363 -19.20 -20.09 -12.03
C ALA A 363 -19.94 -21.17 -11.22
N ILE A 364 -19.81 -21.12 -9.88
CA ILE A 364 -20.53 -22.05 -9.00
C ILE A 364 -22.04 -21.80 -9.05
N GLU A 365 -22.45 -20.50 -9.00
CA GLU A 365 -23.87 -20.16 -9.11
C GLU A 365 -24.48 -20.57 -10.44
N LEU A 366 -23.73 -20.50 -11.54
CA LEU A 366 -24.13 -20.96 -12.87
C LEU A 366 -24.34 -22.49 -12.96
N VAL A 367 -23.45 -23.25 -12.30
CA VAL A 367 -23.52 -24.74 -12.37
C VAL A 367 -24.61 -25.28 -11.45
N GLN A 368 -24.83 -24.66 -10.31
CA GLN A 368 -25.80 -25.09 -9.31
C GLN A 368 -26.54 -23.91 -8.70
N PRO A 369 -27.53 -23.32 -9.37
CA PRO A 369 -28.27 -22.17 -8.85
C PRO A 369 -28.88 -22.46 -7.48
N GLY A 370 -28.58 -21.62 -6.48
CA GLY A 370 -29.10 -21.77 -5.12
C GLY A 370 -28.57 -22.96 -4.31
N ALA A 371 -27.64 -23.76 -4.86
CA ALA A 371 -27.07 -24.91 -4.16
C ALA A 371 -25.89 -24.52 -3.20
N ALA A 372 -25.23 -23.41 -3.45
CA ALA A 372 -24.17 -22.95 -2.59
C ALA A 372 -24.76 -22.42 -1.28
N GLN A 373 -24.71 -23.25 -0.25
CA GLN A 373 -25.08 -22.77 1.07
C GLN A 373 -24.09 -21.67 1.49
N PRO A 374 -24.53 -20.45 1.84
CA PRO A 374 -23.67 -19.33 2.20
C PRO A 374 -22.63 -19.69 3.25
N TYR A 375 -22.96 -20.63 4.12
CA TYR A 375 -22.07 -21.09 5.19
C TYR A 375 -20.90 -21.95 4.69
N ALA A 376 -21.11 -22.80 3.70
CA ALA A 376 -20.06 -23.61 3.10
C ALA A 376 -19.04 -22.70 2.40
N VAL A 377 -19.54 -21.68 1.72
CA VAL A 377 -18.74 -20.66 1.03
C VAL A 377 -17.92 -19.85 2.02
N ALA A 378 -18.56 -19.32 3.06
CA ALA A 378 -17.87 -18.58 4.12
C ALA A 378 -16.82 -19.45 4.81
N ALA A 379 -17.10 -20.73 5.06
CA ALA A 379 -16.15 -21.68 5.63
C ALA A 379 -14.93 -21.88 4.72
N CYS A 380 -15.13 -22.08 3.41
CA CYS A 380 -14.05 -22.24 2.43
C CYS A 380 -13.18 -20.97 2.35
N ALA A 381 -13.79 -19.80 2.26
CA ALA A 381 -13.08 -18.52 2.25
C ALA A 381 -12.31 -18.28 3.56
N GLY A 382 -12.92 -18.61 4.70
CA GLY A 382 -12.27 -18.56 6.01
C GLY A 382 -11.07 -19.50 6.12
N LEU A 383 -11.21 -20.75 5.66
CA LEU A 383 -10.10 -21.70 5.61
C LEU A 383 -8.98 -21.26 4.68
N ALA A 384 -9.29 -20.69 3.51
CA ALA A 384 -8.31 -20.14 2.58
C ALA A 384 -7.54 -18.98 3.22
N SER A 385 -8.24 -18.07 3.90
CA SER A 385 -7.62 -16.95 4.61
C SER A 385 -6.74 -17.43 5.79
N LEU A 386 -7.21 -18.43 6.54
CA LEU A 386 -6.44 -19.03 7.62
C LEU A 386 -5.19 -19.75 7.11
N PHE A 387 -5.29 -20.46 5.99
CA PHE A 387 -4.15 -21.08 5.34
C PHE A 387 -3.11 -20.04 4.90
N ALA A 388 -3.57 -18.93 4.30
CA ALA A 388 -2.69 -17.84 3.90
C ALA A 388 -1.92 -17.28 5.11
N TYR A 389 -2.59 -17.08 6.24
CA TYR A 389 -1.98 -16.58 7.47
C TYR A 389 -0.98 -17.56 8.08
N LEU A 390 -1.33 -18.83 8.19
CA LEU A 390 -0.49 -19.82 8.89
C LEU A 390 0.73 -20.26 8.06
N PHE A 391 0.62 -20.30 6.73
CA PHE A 391 1.63 -20.94 5.88
C PHE A 391 2.29 -20.01 4.86
N LEU A 392 1.57 -19.02 4.34
CA LEU A 392 2.09 -18.18 3.27
C LEU A 392 2.62 -16.84 3.79
N PHE A 393 1.86 -16.17 4.64
CA PHE A 393 2.21 -14.87 5.18
C PHE A 393 1.99 -14.88 6.70
N THR A 394 3.01 -15.37 7.41
CA THR A 394 2.93 -15.53 8.86
C THR A 394 3.25 -14.22 9.59
N GLU A 395 2.82 -14.14 10.84
CA GLU A 395 3.18 -13.04 11.73
C GLU A 395 4.70 -12.88 11.88
N ARG A 396 5.44 -13.99 11.86
CA ARG A 396 6.90 -13.99 11.92
C ARG A 396 7.52 -13.34 10.69
N ASP A 397 6.99 -13.62 9.49
CA ASP A 397 7.44 -12.97 8.25
C ASP A 397 7.22 -11.45 8.32
N TYR A 398 6.11 -11.05 8.95
CA TYR A 398 5.79 -9.65 9.17
C TYR A 398 6.81 -8.97 10.08
N ILE A 399 7.10 -9.56 11.24
CA ILE A 399 8.08 -9.04 12.20
C ILE A 399 9.46 -8.93 11.55
N GLU A 400 9.91 -9.98 10.86
CA GLU A 400 11.21 -10.01 10.19
C GLU A 400 11.33 -8.89 9.15
N LEU A 401 10.28 -8.68 8.33
CA LEU A 401 10.30 -7.66 7.29
C LEU A 401 10.27 -6.24 7.86
N THR A 402 9.46 -6.00 8.89
CA THR A 402 9.38 -4.69 9.54
C THR A 402 10.65 -4.36 10.31
N ALA A 403 11.32 -5.35 10.91
CA ALA A 403 12.61 -5.18 11.56
C ALA A 403 13.70 -4.78 10.55
N ILE A 404 13.74 -5.44 9.37
CA ILE A 404 14.66 -5.07 8.29
C ILE A 404 14.39 -3.63 7.84
N ALA A 405 13.13 -3.28 7.58
CA ALA A 405 12.75 -1.94 7.12
C ALA A 405 13.07 -0.86 8.17
N GLY A 406 12.76 -1.13 9.45
CA GLY A 406 13.07 -0.23 10.56
C GLY A 406 14.57 -0.01 10.76
N GLY A 407 15.38 -1.05 10.56
CA GLY A 407 16.83 -0.95 10.57
C GLY A 407 17.37 -0.04 9.45
N ILE A 408 16.80 -0.15 8.25
CA ILE A 408 17.16 0.69 7.09
C ILE A 408 16.73 2.14 7.34
N ASP A 409 15.54 2.37 7.87
CA ASP A 409 15.05 3.71 8.19
C ASP A 409 15.91 4.40 9.26
N ALA A 410 16.35 3.66 10.29
CA ALA A 410 17.24 4.20 11.32
C ALA A 410 18.62 4.52 10.75
N PHE A 411 19.12 3.72 9.83
CA PHE A 411 20.37 3.97 9.12
C PHE A 411 20.30 5.19 8.20
N ASP A 412 19.19 5.34 7.45
CA ASP A 412 18.95 6.50 6.58
C ASP A 412 18.90 7.80 7.41
N GLU A 413 18.14 7.77 8.50
CA GLU A 413 18.05 8.91 9.42
C GLU A 413 19.41 9.27 10.04
N ALA A 414 20.22 8.28 10.41
CA ALA A 414 21.56 8.53 10.91
C ALA A 414 22.45 9.16 9.82
N CYS A 415 22.40 8.66 8.60
CA CYS A 415 23.12 9.27 7.47
C CYS A 415 22.69 10.72 7.25
N ARG A 416 21.39 11.01 7.32
CA ARG A 416 20.82 12.34 7.15
C ARG A 416 21.29 13.30 8.25
N ARG A 417 21.23 12.88 9.51
CA ARG A 417 21.70 13.69 10.66
C ARG A 417 23.19 14.00 10.54
N ILE A 418 24.02 13.00 10.26
CA ILE A 418 25.45 13.22 10.06
C ILE A 418 25.71 14.18 8.89
N ALA A 419 24.98 14.04 7.78
CA ALA A 419 25.14 14.91 6.64
C ALA A 419 24.73 16.37 6.93
N GLU A 420 23.67 16.58 7.70
CA GLU A 420 23.20 17.89 8.14
C GLU A 420 24.17 18.51 9.16
N ASP A 421 24.53 17.80 10.22
CA ASP A 421 25.38 18.28 11.31
C ASP A 421 26.79 18.60 10.82
N ALA A 422 27.35 17.76 9.94
CA ALA A 422 28.68 17.96 9.35
C ALA A 422 28.64 18.84 8.08
N ALA A 423 27.51 19.39 7.68
CA ALA A 423 27.33 20.19 6.47
C ALA A 423 27.99 19.54 5.24
N LEU A 424 27.69 18.27 5.00
CA LEU A 424 28.25 17.52 3.87
C LEU A 424 27.70 18.03 2.54
N SER A 425 28.55 18.06 1.53
CA SER A 425 28.10 18.33 0.17
C SER A 425 27.28 17.14 -0.38
N LYS A 426 26.50 17.35 -1.44
CA LYS A 426 25.69 16.32 -2.08
C LYS A 426 26.50 15.04 -2.42
N ARG A 427 27.74 15.19 -2.93
CA ARG A 427 28.63 14.06 -3.25
C ARG A 427 29.20 13.39 -1.99
N GLU A 428 29.49 14.13 -0.94
CA GLU A 428 29.92 13.54 0.33
C GLU A 428 28.78 12.78 1.00
N ALA A 429 27.54 13.27 0.91
CA ALA A 429 26.35 12.58 1.40
C ALA A 429 26.06 11.26 0.63
N GLU A 430 26.40 11.17 -0.65
CA GLU A 430 26.32 9.92 -1.44
C GLU A 430 27.39 8.89 -1.02
N VAL A 431 28.57 9.35 -0.60
CA VAL A 431 29.67 8.49 -0.13
C VAL A 431 29.44 7.99 1.30
N LEU A 432 28.81 8.78 2.15
CA LEU A 432 28.64 8.52 3.59
C LEU A 432 28.01 7.15 3.90
N PRO A 433 26.89 6.72 3.29
CA PRO A 433 26.28 5.42 3.57
C PRO A 433 27.22 4.24 3.31
N LEU A 434 28.02 4.33 2.26
CA LEU A 434 29.00 3.29 1.92
C LEU A 434 30.15 3.26 2.92
N ALA A 435 30.61 4.43 3.36
CA ALA A 435 31.63 4.56 4.38
C ALA A 435 31.19 3.98 5.71
N LEU A 436 29.97 4.30 6.18
CA LEU A 436 29.36 3.77 7.40
C LEU A 436 29.18 2.24 7.36
N ARG A 437 28.90 1.67 6.17
CA ARG A 437 28.83 0.21 5.95
C ARG A 437 30.22 -0.44 5.86
N GLY A 438 31.25 0.29 6.16
CA GLY A 438 32.60 -0.25 6.15
C GLY A 438 33.17 -0.56 4.76
N ARG A 439 32.68 0.03 3.66
CA ARG A 439 33.22 -0.19 2.30
C ARG A 439 34.58 0.48 2.13
N THR A 440 35.51 -0.17 1.48
CA THR A 440 36.82 0.40 1.15
C THR A 440 36.68 1.50 0.09
N ALA A 441 37.61 2.46 0.04
CA ALA A 441 37.61 3.51 -0.99
C ALA A 441 37.56 2.95 -2.42
N GLU A 442 38.20 1.81 -2.65
CA GLU A 442 38.18 1.11 -3.93
C GLU A 442 36.78 0.56 -4.28
N ARG A 443 36.08 0.00 -3.29
CA ARG A 443 34.71 -0.46 -3.43
C ARG A 443 33.72 0.69 -3.63
N ILE A 444 33.88 1.78 -2.88
CA ILE A 444 33.09 3.01 -3.03
C ILE A 444 33.29 3.60 -4.43
N ALA A 445 34.52 3.63 -4.93
CA ALA A 445 34.84 4.12 -6.26
C ALA A 445 34.13 3.28 -7.35
N GLY A 446 34.13 1.95 -7.21
CA GLY A 446 33.42 1.06 -8.12
C GLY A 446 31.91 1.22 -8.07
N GLU A 447 31.31 1.34 -6.85
CA GLU A 447 29.86 1.47 -6.68
C GLU A 447 29.34 2.83 -7.16
N LEU A 448 30.13 3.89 -7.07
CA LEU A 448 29.75 5.25 -7.49
C LEU A 448 30.29 5.67 -8.87
N CYS A 449 30.97 4.75 -9.57
CA CYS A 449 31.59 5.00 -10.88
C CYS A 449 32.52 6.22 -10.90
N ILE A 450 33.37 6.36 -9.85
CA ILE A 450 34.37 7.44 -9.70
C ILE A 450 35.80 6.87 -9.55
N ALA A 451 36.80 7.71 -9.69
CA ALA A 451 38.19 7.29 -9.43
C ALA A 451 38.42 7.03 -7.94
N LYS A 452 39.28 6.05 -7.59
CA LYS A 452 39.65 5.75 -6.19
C LYS A 452 40.18 6.99 -5.46
N SER A 453 41.03 7.79 -6.12
CA SER A 453 41.56 9.05 -5.56
C SER A 453 40.46 10.06 -5.21
N THR A 454 39.39 10.07 -6.00
CA THR A 454 38.20 10.92 -5.74
C THR A 454 37.45 10.41 -4.51
N ALA A 455 37.23 9.08 -4.39
CA ALA A 455 36.62 8.48 -3.23
C ALA A 455 37.43 8.74 -1.94
N ASP A 456 38.76 8.59 -2.00
CA ASP A 456 39.68 8.93 -0.89
C ASP A 456 39.57 10.40 -0.47
N THR A 457 39.43 11.30 -1.44
CA THR A 457 39.29 12.73 -1.19
C THR A 457 37.95 13.03 -0.48
N HIS A 458 36.86 12.41 -0.93
CA HIS A 458 35.54 12.54 -0.27
C HIS A 458 35.56 11.97 1.15
N LEU A 459 36.17 10.80 1.37
CA LEU A 459 36.29 10.21 2.70
C LEU A 459 37.07 11.12 3.67
N ARG A 460 38.22 11.67 3.24
CA ARG A 460 38.96 12.61 4.09
C ARG A 460 38.16 13.84 4.45
N ARG A 461 37.38 14.39 3.52
CA ARG A 461 36.51 15.54 3.79
C ARG A 461 35.38 15.17 4.73
N ILE A 462 34.76 13.98 4.59
CA ILE A 462 33.74 13.50 5.52
C ILE A 462 34.31 13.37 6.91
N TYR A 463 35.52 12.75 7.09
CA TYR A 463 36.17 12.61 8.39
C TYR A 463 36.43 13.98 9.02
N SER A 464 37.00 14.91 8.27
CA SER A 464 37.28 16.25 8.76
C SER A 464 36.02 17.03 9.18
N LYS A 465 34.96 16.94 8.41
CA LYS A 465 33.68 17.62 8.68
C LYS A 465 32.90 17.00 9.82
N ALA A 466 32.91 15.67 9.93
CA ALA A 466 32.25 14.93 11.00
C ALA A 466 33.06 14.92 12.31
N GLY A 467 34.26 15.52 12.33
CA GLY A 467 35.11 15.59 13.52
C GLY A 467 35.68 14.26 13.98
N VAL A 468 35.85 13.30 13.02
CA VAL A 468 36.42 11.97 13.27
C VAL A 468 37.76 11.81 12.55
N HIS A 469 38.61 10.95 13.08
CA HIS A 469 39.97 10.79 12.56
C HIS A 469 40.21 9.46 11.87
N SER A 470 39.29 8.53 12.02
CA SER A 470 39.38 7.21 11.47
C SER A 470 38.04 6.71 10.91
N ARG A 471 38.13 5.71 10.06
CA ARG A 471 36.94 5.03 9.53
C ARG A 471 36.14 4.37 10.65
N GLN A 472 36.82 3.78 11.64
CA GLN A 472 36.15 3.14 12.76
C GLN A 472 35.37 4.16 13.58
N GLU A 473 35.96 5.32 13.89
CA GLU A 473 35.27 6.40 14.58
C GLU A 473 34.03 6.91 13.83
N LEU A 474 34.08 6.94 12.46
CA LEU A 474 32.91 7.28 11.66
C LEU A 474 31.81 6.23 11.78
N ILE A 475 32.17 4.94 11.77
CA ILE A 475 31.22 3.85 11.95
C ILE A 475 30.59 3.91 13.34
N ASP A 476 31.40 4.07 14.38
CA ASP A 476 30.95 4.18 15.78
C ASP A 476 30.01 5.40 15.97
N LEU A 477 30.29 6.52 15.29
CA LEU A 477 29.41 7.69 15.26
C LEU A 477 28.06 7.33 14.62
N GLY A 478 28.09 6.62 13.49
CA GLY A 478 26.89 6.16 12.78
C GLY A 478 26.05 5.22 13.63
N GLU A 479 26.65 4.22 14.28
CA GLU A 479 25.97 3.27 15.17
C GLU A 479 25.34 3.99 16.38
N ARG A 480 26.05 4.90 17.01
CA ARG A 480 25.53 5.70 18.13
C ARG A 480 24.29 6.50 17.72
N ILE A 481 24.32 7.19 16.58
CA ILE A 481 23.18 7.97 16.09
C ILE A 481 22.03 7.04 15.69
N GLN A 482 22.30 5.88 15.08
CA GLN A 482 21.27 4.88 14.83
C GLN A 482 20.56 4.43 16.11
N ASP A 483 21.31 4.16 17.17
CA ASP A 483 20.75 3.74 18.44
C ASP A 483 19.95 4.85 19.12
N GLU A 484 20.37 6.11 18.99
CA GLU A 484 19.59 7.27 19.42
C GLU A 484 18.28 7.39 18.66
N VAL A 485 18.31 7.20 17.33
CA VAL A 485 17.11 7.19 16.48
C VAL A 485 16.15 6.05 16.88
N ARG A 486 16.67 4.86 17.15
CA ARG A 486 15.86 3.71 17.60
C ARG A 486 15.22 3.95 18.97
N ARG A 487 15.92 4.59 19.90
CA ARG A 487 15.38 4.93 21.24
C ARG A 487 14.42 6.12 21.23
N GLY A 488 14.54 7.02 20.27
CA GLY A 488 13.71 8.21 20.14
C GLY A 488 12.41 8.00 19.36
N ARG A 489 12.23 6.80 18.77
CA ARG A 489 11.00 6.35 18.11
C ARG A 489 10.13 5.56 19.06
#